data_d1f826042de84ec6dda31bb57204899b
#
_entry.id   d1f826042de84ec6dda31bb57204899b
#
_cell.length_a   1.000
_cell.length_b   1.000
_cell.length_c   1.000
_cell.angle_alpha   90.00
_cell.angle_beta   90.00
_cell.angle_gamma   90.00
#
_symmetry.space_group_name_H-M   'P 1'
#
loop_
_entity.id
_entity.type
_entity.pdbx_description
1 polymer ?
#
loop_
_entity_poly.entity_id
_entity_poly.type
_entity_poly.pdbx_seq_one_letter_code
_entity_poly.pdbx_strand_id
1 'polypeptide(L)'
;MKKLNVILALMLSVIMVLAFAGCGKKTDKLIVATNAEFEPFESLDKDGNCVGFDIDLMNAIAKKLNVEVQFDNMEFDGVVAAVNQGTCDVAISGLTINEKRKQSVDFSNAYYSGVAQVLIVAANDTTYTGTTKEELDAQLKNKTIGVCTGFTGEAYAKGDTDWGFSGIEGANVKIYENISLAIKDLENGTISAIIMDDSPAKNAANGNSGVKVIDVPLTVEEYGIAVQKGNSDLLEKINNALAELKKDGTLAELLAKYEL
;
A
#
# COMPACT_ATOMS: atom_id res chain seq x y z
N MET A 1 -13.17 -65.34 26.53
CA MET A 1 -13.63 -63.96 26.71
C MET A 1 -12.51 -62.98 27.06
N LYS A 2 -11.63 -63.26 28.03
CA LYS A 2 -10.53 -62.29 28.37
C LYS A 2 -9.54 -62.00 27.23
N LYS A 3 -9.19 -63.00 26.38
CA LYS A 3 -8.25 -62.82 25.26
C LYS A 3 -8.84 -62.01 24.11
N LEU A 4 -10.18 -62.09 23.88
CA LEU A 4 -10.87 -61.35 22.84
C LEU A 4 -10.95 -59.86 23.19
N ASN A 5 -11.16 -59.50 24.48
CA ASN A 5 -11.20 -58.12 24.94
C ASN A 5 -9.84 -57.42 24.89
N VAL A 6 -8.74 -58.16 25.08
CA VAL A 6 -7.39 -57.63 24.96
C VAL A 6 -7.01 -57.33 23.47
N ILE A 7 -7.47 -58.17 22.54
CA ILE A 7 -7.24 -57.92 21.10
C ILE A 7 -8.08 -56.75 20.64
N LEU A 8 -9.31 -56.57 21.12
CA LEU A 8 -10.19 -55.44 20.78
C LEU A 8 -9.61 -54.13 21.35
N ALA A 9 -9.05 -54.13 22.57
CA ALA A 9 -8.42 -52.97 23.17
C ALA A 9 -7.11 -52.55 22.44
N LEU A 10 -6.32 -53.54 21.96
CA LEU A 10 -5.13 -53.28 21.15
C LEU A 10 -5.48 -52.74 19.77
N MET A 11 -6.55 -53.18 19.12
CA MET A 11 -6.99 -52.61 17.84
C MET A 11 -7.55 -51.19 18.02
N LEU A 12 -8.26 -50.87 19.09
CA LEU A 12 -8.73 -49.53 19.37
C LEU A 12 -7.55 -48.55 19.64
N SER A 13 -6.49 -48.98 20.31
CA SER A 13 -5.32 -48.15 20.56
C SER A 13 -4.51 -47.84 19.29
N VAL A 14 -4.43 -48.78 18.33
CA VAL A 14 -3.78 -48.58 17.03
C VAL A 14 -4.57 -47.63 16.14
N ILE A 15 -5.90 -47.68 16.18
CA ILE A 15 -6.77 -46.73 15.42
C ILE A 15 -6.65 -45.32 15.99
N MET A 16 -6.49 -45.15 17.31
CA MET A 16 -6.33 -43.85 17.94
C MET A 16 -4.96 -43.19 17.59
N VAL A 17 -3.91 -43.97 17.39
CA VAL A 17 -2.57 -43.47 16.97
C VAL A 17 -2.57 -43.03 15.49
N LEU A 18 -3.39 -43.68 14.64
CA LEU A 18 -3.47 -43.32 13.22
C LEU A 18 -4.34 -42.07 12.98
N ALA A 19 -5.22 -41.68 13.91
CA ALA A 19 -6.02 -40.48 13.82
C ALA A 19 -5.22 -39.18 14.09
N PHE A 20 -4.01 -39.24 14.68
CA PHE A 20 -3.13 -38.11 14.90
C PHE A 20 -2.09 -37.88 13.79
N ALA A 21 -1.98 -38.78 12.80
CA ALA A 21 -1.06 -38.61 11.67
C ALA A 21 -1.63 -37.74 10.52
N GLY A 22 -2.85 -37.23 10.67
CA GLY A 22 -3.54 -36.36 9.72
C GLY A 22 -3.39 -34.87 10.05
N CYS A 23 -2.35 -34.42 10.77
CA CYS A 23 -2.02 -33.00 10.86
C CYS A 23 -1.46 -32.57 9.51
N GLY A 24 -2.33 -32.23 8.55
CA GLY A 24 -1.95 -31.34 7.46
C GLY A 24 -1.23 -30.16 8.11
N LYS A 25 0.00 -29.85 7.68
CA LYS A 25 0.69 -28.62 8.07
C LYS A 25 -0.33 -27.50 7.85
N LYS A 26 -0.85 -26.90 8.94
CA LYS A 26 -1.53 -25.62 8.86
C LYS A 26 -0.45 -24.70 8.32
N THR A 27 -0.54 -24.33 7.06
CA THR A 27 0.30 -23.26 6.53
C THR A 27 -0.07 -22.02 7.35
N ASP A 28 0.91 -21.44 8.03
CA ASP A 28 0.70 -20.19 8.73
C ASP A 28 0.24 -19.19 7.70
N LYS A 29 -0.88 -18.52 7.96
CA LYS A 29 -1.50 -17.57 7.05
C LYS A 29 -1.09 -16.17 7.47
N LEU A 30 -0.51 -15.41 6.55
CA LEU A 30 -0.12 -14.03 6.74
C LEU A 30 -1.30 -13.13 6.35
N ILE A 31 -1.82 -12.36 7.29
CA ILE A 31 -2.92 -11.41 7.05
C ILE A 31 -2.31 -10.05 6.67
N VAL A 32 -2.67 -9.56 5.49
CA VAL A 32 -2.07 -8.39 4.85
C VAL A 32 -3.11 -7.29 4.67
N ALA A 33 -2.93 -6.16 5.36
CA ALA A 33 -3.74 -4.96 5.16
C ALA A 33 -3.33 -4.25 3.87
N THR A 34 -4.31 -3.84 3.07
CA THR A 34 -4.12 -3.05 1.85
C THR A 34 -5.34 -2.17 1.58
N ASN A 35 -5.20 -1.13 0.75
CA ASN A 35 -6.32 -0.34 0.21
C ASN A 35 -6.32 -0.46 -1.31
N ALA A 36 -7.15 -1.34 -1.86
CA ALA A 36 -7.14 -1.71 -3.27
C ALA A 36 -7.81 -0.65 -4.17
N GLU A 37 -7.38 0.62 -4.06
CA GLU A 37 -7.81 1.78 -4.84
C GLU A 37 -6.62 2.62 -5.35
N PHE A 38 -5.44 1.99 -5.54
CA PHE A 38 -4.18 2.69 -5.81
C PHE A 38 -3.40 2.05 -6.98
N GLU A 39 -4.04 1.94 -8.16
CA GLU A 39 -3.36 1.42 -9.37
C GLU A 39 -2.12 2.24 -9.75
N PRO A 40 -1.02 1.57 -10.18
CA PRO A 40 -0.89 0.14 -10.51
C PRO A 40 -0.43 -0.75 -9.34
N PHE A 41 -0.32 -0.21 -8.11
CA PHE A 41 0.15 -0.94 -6.94
C PHE A 41 -0.88 -1.94 -6.43
N GLU A 42 -2.13 -1.50 -6.19
CA GLU A 42 -3.24 -2.35 -5.78
C GLU A 42 -4.59 -1.83 -6.28
N SER A 43 -5.42 -2.77 -6.72
CA SER A 43 -6.81 -2.52 -7.10
C SER A 43 -7.65 -3.80 -6.96
N LEU A 44 -8.94 -3.70 -7.18
CA LEU A 44 -9.82 -4.85 -7.26
C LEU A 44 -10.06 -5.23 -8.73
N ASP A 45 -9.92 -6.53 -9.03
CA ASP A 45 -10.37 -7.05 -10.31
C ASP A 45 -11.91 -7.11 -10.39
N LYS A 46 -12.45 -7.51 -11.55
CA LYS A 46 -13.91 -7.66 -11.77
C LYS A 46 -14.59 -8.67 -10.85
N ASP A 47 -13.83 -9.59 -10.28
CA ASP A 47 -14.32 -10.65 -9.39
C ASP A 47 -14.14 -10.24 -7.90
N GLY A 48 -13.59 -9.03 -7.63
CA GLY A 48 -13.37 -8.47 -6.30
C GLY A 48 -12.08 -8.94 -5.62
N ASN A 49 -11.15 -9.56 -6.35
CA ASN A 49 -9.86 -9.96 -5.79
C ASN A 49 -8.88 -8.79 -5.86
N CYS A 50 -8.02 -8.67 -4.85
CA CYS A 50 -6.91 -7.74 -4.88
C CYS A 50 -5.88 -8.16 -5.95
N VAL A 51 -5.48 -7.20 -6.81
CA VAL A 51 -4.50 -7.36 -7.87
C VAL A 51 -3.59 -6.12 -7.91
N GLY A 52 -2.42 -6.23 -8.54
CA GLY A 52 -1.48 -5.12 -8.68
C GLY A 52 -0.06 -5.51 -8.26
N PHE A 53 0.85 -4.54 -8.36
CA PHE A 53 2.26 -4.75 -8.08
C PHE A 53 2.50 -5.18 -6.62
N ASP A 54 1.90 -4.48 -5.65
CA ASP A 54 2.04 -4.77 -4.21
C ASP A 54 1.48 -6.15 -3.86
N ILE A 55 0.38 -6.54 -4.51
CA ILE A 55 -0.25 -7.85 -4.33
C ILE A 55 0.67 -8.96 -4.84
N ASP A 56 1.22 -8.80 -6.05
CA ASP A 56 2.14 -9.78 -6.63
C ASP A 56 3.47 -9.86 -5.85
N LEU A 57 3.99 -8.72 -5.40
CA LEU A 57 5.19 -8.67 -4.58
C LEU A 57 4.98 -9.39 -3.24
N MET A 58 3.86 -9.15 -2.56
CA MET A 58 3.56 -9.81 -1.30
C MET A 58 3.36 -11.32 -1.47
N ASN A 59 2.72 -11.75 -2.57
CA ASN A 59 2.61 -13.17 -2.92
C ASN A 59 4.00 -13.80 -3.17
N ALA A 60 4.91 -13.09 -3.85
CA ALA A 60 6.27 -13.56 -4.07
C ALA A 60 7.07 -13.68 -2.75
N ILE A 61 6.91 -12.72 -1.84
CA ILE A 61 7.49 -12.77 -0.48
C ILE A 61 6.93 -13.96 0.28
N ALA A 62 5.62 -14.14 0.33
CA ALA A 62 4.96 -15.23 1.04
C ALA A 62 5.43 -16.61 0.52
N LYS A 63 5.65 -16.76 -0.79
CA LYS A 63 6.23 -17.96 -1.38
C LYS A 63 7.65 -18.23 -0.86
N LYS A 64 8.48 -17.20 -0.69
CA LYS A 64 9.82 -17.35 -0.08
C LYS A 64 9.73 -17.75 1.40
N LEU A 65 8.73 -17.25 2.11
CA LEU A 65 8.48 -17.59 3.52
C LEU A 65 7.75 -18.92 3.72
N ASN A 66 7.25 -19.55 2.65
CA ASN A 66 6.43 -20.77 2.68
C ASN A 66 5.17 -20.60 3.56
N VAL A 67 4.47 -19.48 3.41
CA VAL A 67 3.20 -19.15 4.05
C VAL A 67 2.13 -18.85 3.00
N GLU A 68 0.84 -18.92 3.39
CA GLU A 68 -0.28 -18.41 2.59
C GLU A 68 -0.52 -16.95 2.90
N VAL A 69 -1.11 -16.20 1.95
CA VAL A 69 -1.51 -14.80 2.14
C VAL A 69 -3.03 -14.69 2.14
N GLN A 70 -3.54 -13.82 2.99
CA GLN A 70 -4.89 -13.28 2.89
C GLN A 70 -4.80 -11.76 2.86
N PHE A 71 -5.33 -11.13 1.83
CA PHE A 71 -5.45 -9.68 1.77
C PHE A 71 -6.76 -9.24 2.42
N ASP A 72 -6.66 -8.31 3.36
CA ASP A 72 -7.78 -7.62 3.97
C ASP A 72 -7.81 -6.19 3.40
N ASN A 73 -8.74 -5.97 2.43
CA ASN A 73 -8.95 -4.67 1.81
C ASN A 73 -9.74 -3.76 2.76
N MET A 74 -9.25 -2.55 2.99
CA MET A 74 -9.86 -1.57 3.89
C MET A 74 -9.56 -0.14 3.45
N GLU A 75 -10.20 0.86 4.09
CA GLU A 75 -9.86 2.25 3.89
C GLU A 75 -8.41 2.53 4.30
N PHE A 76 -7.71 3.39 3.55
CA PHE A 76 -6.27 3.60 3.67
C PHE A 76 -5.84 4.07 5.08
N ASP A 77 -6.63 4.93 5.73
CA ASP A 77 -6.34 5.42 7.08
C ASP A 77 -6.39 4.32 8.15
N GLY A 78 -7.06 3.20 7.87
CA GLY A 78 -7.10 1.99 8.69
C GLY A 78 -5.88 1.09 8.55
N VAL A 79 -5.14 1.15 7.43
CA VAL A 79 -4.10 0.18 7.07
C VAL A 79 -2.98 0.10 8.11
N VAL A 80 -2.39 1.24 8.49
CA VAL A 80 -1.33 1.29 9.53
C VAL A 80 -1.87 0.90 10.90
N ALA A 81 -3.11 1.31 11.21
CA ALA A 81 -3.75 1.00 12.48
C ALA A 81 -4.02 -0.50 12.63
N ALA A 82 -4.40 -1.20 11.57
CA ALA A 82 -4.63 -2.65 11.58
C ALA A 82 -3.37 -3.43 11.97
N VAL A 83 -2.21 -3.03 11.43
CA VAL A 83 -0.91 -3.65 11.79
C VAL A 83 -0.49 -3.28 13.22
N ASN A 84 -0.63 -2.01 13.61
CA ASN A 84 -0.28 -1.58 14.97
C ASN A 84 -1.10 -2.31 16.04
N GLN A 85 -2.37 -2.57 15.77
CA GLN A 85 -3.29 -3.28 16.67
C GLN A 85 -3.13 -4.81 16.61
N GLY A 86 -2.36 -5.34 15.65
CA GLY A 86 -2.16 -6.77 15.45
C GLY A 86 -3.37 -7.51 14.87
N THR A 87 -4.30 -6.80 14.21
CA THR A 87 -5.42 -7.40 13.45
C THR A 87 -4.94 -7.89 12.08
N CYS A 88 -3.91 -7.27 11.53
CA CYS A 88 -3.14 -7.73 10.38
C CYS A 88 -1.67 -7.91 10.78
N ASP A 89 -0.98 -8.84 10.15
CA ASP A 89 0.43 -9.11 10.42
C ASP A 89 1.34 -8.10 9.75
N VAL A 90 0.98 -7.68 8.52
CA VAL A 90 1.72 -6.74 7.69
C VAL A 90 0.77 -5.79 6.96
N ALA A 91 1.32 -4.68 6.45
CA ALA A 91 0.65 -3.85 5.47
C ALA A 91 1.56 -3.59 4.27
N ILE A 92 0.98 -3.68 3.07
CA ILE A 92 1.56 -3.25 1.80
C ILE A 92 0.46 -2.54 1.02
N SER A 93 0.67 -1.25 0.68
CA SER A 93 -0.36 -0.40 0.07
C SER A 93 0.24 0.93 -0.41
N GLY A 94 1.26 0.89 -1.29
CA GLY A 94 1.99 2.10 -1.67
C GLY A 94 2.41 2.92 -0.44
N LEU A 95 2.82 2.25 0.63
CA LEU A 95 2.91 2.87 1.94
C LEU A 95 4.25 3.61 2.13
N THR A 96 4.23 4.93 2.03
CA THR A 96 5.40 5.79 2.23
C THR A 96 6.01 5.59 3.61
N ILE A 97 7.32 5.31 3.62
CA ILE A 97 8.15 5.25 4.83
C ILE A 97 8.35 6.67 5.35
N ASN A 98 7.84 6.98 6.54
CA ASN A 98 8.04 8.27 7.19
C ASN A 98 8.12 8.16 8.72
N GLU A 99 8.62 9.21 9.38
CA GLU A 99 8.89 9.19 10.81
C GLU A 99 7.60 9.08 11.65
N LYS A 100 6.49 9.64 11.22
CA LYS A 100 5.20 9.54 11.92
C LYS A 100 4.68 8.10 11.93
N ARG A 101 4.67 7.44 10.77
CA ARG A 101 4.25 6.02 10.66
C ARG A 101 5.19 5.10 11.45
N LYS A 102 6.52 5.40 11.44
CA LYS A 102 7.51 4.67 12.24
C LYS A 102 7.29 4.74 13.75
N GLN A 103 6.52 5.69 14.25
CA GLN A 103 6.14 5.69 15.68
C GLN A 103 5.22 4.52 16.03
N SER A 104 4.40 4.07 15.08
CA SER A 104 3.36 3.04 15.30
C SER A 104 3.74 1.66 14.75
N VAL A 105 4.54 1.59 13.69
CA VAL A 105 4.95 0.36 13.00
C VAL A 105 6.43 0.38 12.68
N ASP A 106 7.01 -0.78 12.35
CA ASP A 106 8.35 -0.87 11.77
C ASP A 106 8.21 -1.14 10.27
N PHE A 107 9.15 -0.62 9.47
CA PHE A 107 9.15 -0.75 8.02
C PHE A 107 10.27 -1.67 7.53
N SER A 108 9.99 -2.42 6.48
CA SER A 108 11.00 -3.10 5.70
C SER A 108 11.96 -2.11 5.02
N ASN A 109 13.04 -2.63 4.44
CA ASN A 109 13.76 -1.89 3.41
C ASN A 109 12.78 -1.48 2.30
N ALA A 110 13.06 -0.35 1.66
CA ALA A 110 12.24 0.11 0.56
C ALA A 110 12.19 -0.93 -0.59
N TYR A 111 10.99 -1.21 -1.06
CA TYR A 111 10.77 -2.06 -2.24
C TYR A 111 10.56 -1.25 -3.52
N TYR A 112 10.16 0.02 -3.37
CA TYR A 112 9.98 0.97 -4.46
C TYR A 112 10.50 2.35 -4.03
N SER A 113 11.27 3.03 -4.90
CA SER A 113 11.92 4.31 -4.60
C SER A 113 11.75 5.29 -5.75
N GLY A 114 11.88 6.59 -5.45
CA GLY A 114 11.73 7.65 -6.44
C GLY A 114 10.28 8.11 -6.60
N VAL A 115 9.42 7.76 -5.66
CA VAL A 115 8.04 8.26 -5.58
C VAL A 115 8.04 9.75 -5.29
N ALA A 116 7.15 10.47 -5.93
CA ALA A 116 6.94 11.90 -5.69
C ALA A 116 5.46 12.25 -5.66
N GLN A 117 5.09 13.22 -4.84
CA GLN A 117 3.80 13.89 -5.01
C GLN A 117 3.87 14.78 -6.24
N VAL A 118 2.82 14.75 -7.05
CA VAL A 118 2.65 15.58 -8.27
C VAL A 118 1.26 16.22 -8.27
N LEU A 119 0.99 17.09 -9.24
CA LEU A 119 -0.33 17.68 -9.41
C LEU A 119 -1.11 16.98 -10.53
N ILE A 120 -2.39 16.71 -10.26
CA ILE A 120 -3.39 16.47 -11.30
C ILE A 120 -4.22 17.74 -11.43
N VAL A 121 -4.37 18.22 -12.67
CA VAL A 121 -5.15 19.42 -12.99
C VAL A 121 -6.09 19.16 -14.15
N ALA A 122 -7.08 20.02 -14.38
CA ALA A 122 -7.94 19.89 -15.55
C ALA A 122 -7.12 19.94 -16.85
N ALA A 123 -7.48 19.15 -17.85
CA ALA A 123 -6.70 19.01 -19.09
C ALA A 123 -6.46 20.36 -19.81
N ASN A 124 -7.43 21.27 -19.72
CA ASN A 124 -7.36 22.63 -20.30
C ASN A 124 -6.77 23.68 -19.37
N ASP A 125 -6.34 23.31 -18.16
CA ASP A 125 -5.74 24.26 -17.22
C ASP A 125 -4.40 24.79 -17.75
N THR A 126 -4.20 26.11 -17.60
CA THR A 126 -3.00 26.84 -17.99
C THR A 126 -2.36 27.61 -16.83
N THR A 127 -2.85 27.41 -15.63
CA THR A 127 -2.43 28.13 -14.42
C THR A 127 -1.12 27.55 -13.86
N TYR A 128 -1.03 26.22 -13.86
CA TYR A 128 0.09 25.50 -13.26
C TYR A 128 1.18 25.26 -14.30
N THR A 129 2.11 26.22 -14.39
CA THR A 129 3.22 26.25 -15.36
C THR A 129 4.58 26.21 -14.68
N GLY A 130 4.61 26.11 -13.35
CA GLY A 130 5.84 25.99 -12.56
C GLY A 130 6.64 24.75 -12.95
N THR A 131 7.94 24.89 -12.95
CA THR A 131 8.94 23.83 -13.27
C THR A 131 9.69 23.37 -12.03
N THR A 132 9.44 23.98 -10.90
CA THR A 132 9.98 23.64 -9.59
C THR A 132 8.84 23.53 -8.56
N LYS A 133 9.15 22.82 -7.46
CA LYS A 133 8.26 22.71 -6.30
C LYS A 133 7.84 24.09 -5.78
N GLU A 134 8.78 25.01 -5.62
CA GLU A 134 8.54 26.35 -5.06
C GLU A 134 7.62 27.17 -5.96
N GLU A 135 7.77 27.04 -7.27
CA GLU A 135 6.88 27.72 -8.25
C GLU A 135 5.47 27.14 -8.19
N LEU A 136 5.32 25.81 -8.11
CA LEU A 136 4.01 25.19 -7.98
C LEU A 136 3.35 25.48 -6.64
N ASP A 137 4.09 25.48 -5.53
CA ASP A 137 3.56 25.87 -4.21
C ASP A 137 3.05 27.32 -4.23
N ALA A 138 3.77 28.23 -4.90
CA ALA A 138 3.31 29.62 -5.06
C ALA A 138 2.03 29.72 -5.90
N GLN A 139 1.86 28.88 -6.93
CA GLN A 139 0.66 28.84 -7.77
C GLN A 139 -0.53 28.18 -7.06
N LEU A 140 -0.27 27.31 -6.07
CA LEU A 140 -1.28 26.65 -5.25
C LEU A 140 -1.78 27.52 -4.08
N LYS A 141 -1.13 28.64 -3.75
CA LYS A 141 -1.54 29.53 -2.67
C LYS A 141 -2.98 29.99 -2.85
N ASN A 142 -3.75 29.94 -1.76
CA ASN A 142 -5.15 30.31 -1.70
C ASN A 142 -6.08 29.53 -2.67
N LYS A 143 -5.65 28.36 -3.14
CA LYS A 143 -6.46 27.48 -3.99
C LYS A 143 -7.19 26.44 -3.17
N THR A 144 -8.24 25.84 -3.76
CA THR A 144 -8.86 24.64 -3.21
C THR A 144 -8.18 23.43 -3.82
N ILE A 145 -7.54 22.60 -2.95
CA ILE A 145 -6.73 21.45 -3.33
C ILE A 145 -7.40 20.18 -2.84
N GLY A 146 -7.59 19.21 -3.73
CA GLY A 146 -8.06 17.87 -3.41
C GLY A 146 -6.92 16.96 -2.98
N VAL A 147 -7.16 16.12 -1.97
CA VAL A 147 -6.22 15.12 -1.45
C VAL A 147 -7.00 13.90 -0.98
N CYS A 148 -6.36 12.73 -0.92
CA CYS A 148 -6.96 11.54 -0.33
C CYS A 148 -6.60 11.41 1.15
N THR A 149 -7.56 10.89 1.96
CA THR A 149 -7.43 10.71 3.41
C THR A 149 -6.21 9.87 3.76
N GLY A 150 -5.34 10.38 4.65
CA GLY A 150 -4.17 9.67 5.16
C GLY A 150 -2.98 9.57 4.20
N PHE A 151 -3.12 10.08 2.96
CA PHE A 151 -2.04 10.07 1.97
C PHE A 151 -1.02 11.19 2.25
N THR A 152 0.19 11.03 1.67
CA THR A 152 1.25 12.05 1.79
C THR A 152 0.79 13.40 1.26
N GLY A 153 0.00 13.44 0.18
CA GLY A 153 -0.56 14.67 -0.39
C GLY A 153 -1.42 15.46 0.59
N GLU A 154 -2.14 14.79 1.50
CA GLU A 154 -2.90 15.46 2.56
C GLU A 154 -1.96 16.17 3.55
N ALA A 155 -0.95 15.45 4.04
CA ALA A 155 0.03 16.01 4.96
C ALA A 155 0.81 17.16 4.31
N TYR A 156 1.17 17.02 3.03
CA TYR A 156 1.85 18.06 2.25
C TYR A 156 1.00 19.33 2.11
N ALA A 157 -0.26 19.21 1.70
CA ALA A 157 -1.11 20.36 1.43
C ALA A 157 -1.54 21.10 2.71
N LYS A 158 -1.90 20.36 3.77
CA LYS A 158 -2.30 20.93 5.06
C LYS A 158 -1.13 21.46 5.88
N GLY A 159 0.03 20.86 5.73
CA GLY A 159 1.13 20.98 6.68
C GLY A 159 1.00 19.97 7.82
N ASP A 160 2.04 19.17 7.99
CA ASP A 160 2.21 18.26 9.12
C ASP A 160 3.70 18.23 9.47
N THR A 161 4.06 18.79 10.62
CA THR A 161 5.46 18.92 11.06
C THR A 161 6.10 17.57 11.36
N ASP A 162 5.30 16.55 11.74
CA ASP A 162 5.79 15.19 11.97
C ASP A 162 6.16 14.48 10.65
N TRP A 163 5.60 14.97 9.52
CA TRP A 163 5.97 14.56 8.18
C TRP A 163 7.01 15.48 7.51
N GLY A 164 7.36 16.57 8.19
CA GLY A 164 8.33 17.56 7.67
C GLY A 164 7.71 18.56 6.66
N PHE A 165 6.38 18.70 6.63
CA PHE A 165 5.69 19.60 5.69
C PHE A 165 5.14 20.84 6.39
N SER A 166 5.40 22.01 5.79
CA SER A 166 4.88 23.30 6.28
C SER A 166 3.48 23.62 5.77
N GLY A 167 2.98 22.85 4.79
CA GLY A 167 1.71 23.12 4.13
C GLY A 167 1.78 24.21 3.06
N ILE A 168 0.68 24.36 2.32
CA ILE A 168 0.53 25.36 1.27
C ILE A 168 -0.24 26.55 1.83
N GLU A 169 0.37 27.73 1.79
CA GLU A 169 -0.15 28.95 2.39
C GLU A 169 -1.55 29.31 1.86
N GLY A 170 -2.50 29.42 2.76
CA GLY A 170 -3.88 29.80 2.45
C GLY A 170 -4.68 28.77 1.66
N ALA A 171 -4.14 27.58 1.43
CA ALA A 171 -4.86 26.53 0.71
C ALA A 171 -6.12 26.07 1.49
N ASN A 172 -7.23 25.90 0.77
CA ASN A 172 -8.40 25.21 1.26
C ASN A 172 -8.31 23.74 0.87
N VAL A 173 -7.92 22.87 1.80
CA VAL A 173 -7.69 21.44 1.53
C VAL A 173 -9.00 20.67 1.66
N LYS A 174 -9.47 20.09 0.56
CA LYS A 174 -10.66 19.23 0.49
C LYS A 174 -10.23 17.78 0.45
N ILE A 175 -10.71 16.99 1.42
CA ILE A 175 -10.33 15.60 1.60
C ILE A 175 -11.36 14.69 0.94
N TYR A 176 -10.89 13.64 0.28
CA TYR A 176 -11.68 12.63 -0.40
C TYR A 176 -11.30 11.23 0.09
N GLU A 177 -12.25 10.31 0.06
CA GLU A 177 -12.00 8.90 0.37
C GLU A 177 -11.14 8.25 -0.73
N ASN A 178 -11.39 8.63 -2.00
CA ASN A 178 -10.64 8.10 -3.15
C ASN A 178 -10.44 9.12 -4.26
N ILE A 179 -9.51 8.81 -5.16
CA ILE A 179 -9.11 9.69 -6.27
C ILE A 179 -10.24 9.96 -7.26
N SER A 180 -11.13 9.00 -7.50
CA SER A 180 -12.21 9.13 -8.48
C SER A 180 -13.21 10.22 -8.09
N LEU A 181 -13.46 10.41 -6.79
CA LEU A 181 -14.28 11.50 -6.27
C LEU A 181 -13.59 12.86 -6.43
N ALA A 182 -12.27 12.90 -6.15
CA ALA A 182 -11.49 14.12 -6.33
C ALA A 182 -11.44 14.56 -7.81
N ILE A 183 -11.27 13.61 -8.74
CA ILE A 183 -11.26 13.89 -10.18
C ILE A 183 -12.59 14.50 -10.64
N LYS A 184 -13.72 13.99 -10.19
CA LYS A 184 -15.04 14.58 -10.54
C LYS A 184 -15.16 16.02 -10.09
N ASP A 185 -14.69 16.34 -8.89
CA ASP A 185 -14.71 17.70 -8.38
C ASP A 185 -13.69 18.62 -9.09
N LEU A 186 -12.57 18.06 -9.56
CA LEU A 186 -11.61 18.76 -10.39
C LEU A 186 -12.21 19.11 -11.77
N GLU A 187 -12.85 18.17 -12.44
CA GLU A 187 -13.51 18.36 -13.73
C GLU A 187 -14.66 19.38 -13.64
N ASN A 188 -15.38 19.40 -12.52
CA ASN A 188 -16.44 20.35 -12.25
C ASN A 188 -15.94 21.74 -11.79
N GLY A 189 -14.62 21.92 -11.63
CA GLY A 189 -14.02 23.16 -11.14
C GLY A 189 -14.27 23.47 -9.67
N THR A 190 -14.71 22.47 -8.88
CA THR A 190 -14.90 22.61 -7.43
C THR A 190 -13.57 22.73 -6.70
N ILE A 191 -12.54 22.02 -7.20
CA ILE A 191 -11.15 22.10 -6.76
C ILE A 191 -10.25 22.51 -7.94
N SER A 192 -9.09 23.07 -7.64
CA SER A 192 -8.17 23.62 -8.64
C SER A 192 -7.09 22.63 -9.05
N ALA A 193 -6.70 21.73 -8.15
CA ALA A 193 -5.70 20.70 -8.37
C ALA A 193 -5.90 19.55 -7.37
N ILE A 194 -5.33 18.39 -7.67
CA ILE A 194 -5.19 17.27 -6.74
C ILE A 194 -3.71 17.04 -6.52
N ILE A 195 -3.30 16.78 -5.28
CA ILE A 195 -1.93 16.32 -4.95
C ILE A 195 -1.99 14.83 -4.66
N MET A 196 -1.17 14.06 -5.39
CA MET A 196 -1.13 12.59 -5.32
C MET A 196 0.22 12.07 -5.79
N ASP A 197 0.52 10.83 -5.46
CA ASP A 197 1.70 10.08 -5.90
C ASP A 197 1.72 9.94 -7.43
N ASP A 198 2.90 10.05 -8.02
CA ASP A 198 3.09 10.23 -9.47
C ASP A 198 2.59 9.06 -10.32
N SER A 199 2.88 7.80 -9.92
CA SER A 199 2.44 6.64 -10.70
C SER A 199 0.92 6.48 -10.72
N PRO A 200 0.18 6.52 -9.59
CA PRO A 200 -1.28 6.55 -9.59
C PRO A 200 -1.87 7.78 -10.28
N ALA A 201 -1.24 8.95 -10.18
CA ALA A 201 -1.67 10.16 -10.87
C ALA A 201 -1.60 9.97 -12.40
N LYS A 202 -0.50 9.42 -12.91
CA LYS A 202 -0.31 9.10 -14.34
C LYS A 202 -1.32 8.06 -14.81
N ASN A 203 -1.54 7.01 -14.01
CA ASN A 203 -2.55 5.99 -14.33
C ASN A 203 -3.96 6.60 -14.42
N ALA A 204 -4.35 7.41 -13.45
CA ALA A 204 -5.65 8.09 -13.45
C ALA A 204 -5.82 9.03 -14.65
N ALA A 205 -4.77 9.76 -15.04
CA ALA A 205 -4.81 10.65 -16.21
C ALA A 205 -4.84 9.87 -17.53
N ASN A 206 -4.15 8.74 -17.65
CA ASN A 206 -4.19 7.88 -18.84
C ASN A 206 -5.59 7.33 -19.12
N GLY A 207 -6.38 7.09 -18.08
CA GLY A 207 -7.77 6.64 -18.16
C GLY A 207 -8.78 7.77 -18.38
N ASN A 208 -8.38 9.05 -18.27
CA ASN A 208 -9.29 10.20 -18.27
C ASN A 208 -8.73 11.41 -19.04
N SER A 209 -9.29 11.69 -20.22
CA SER A 209 -8.90 12.85 -21.04
C SER A 209 -9.30 14.23 -20.48
N GLY A 210 -10.08 14.28 -19.40
CA GLY A 210 -10.50 15.50 -18.72
C GLY A 210 -9.44 16.09 -17.79
N VAL A 211 -8.38 15.31 -17.49
CA VAL A 211 -7.32 15.73 -16.57
C VAL A 211 -5.93 15.50 -17.19
N LYS A 212 -4.91 16.13 -16.61
CA LYS A 212 -3.49 15.93 -16.93
C LYS A 212 -2.63 16.02 -15.68
N VAL A 213 -1.46 15.40 -15.73
CA VAL A 213 -0.44 15.48 -14.66
C VAL A 213 0.53 16.62 -14.99
N ILE A 214 0.86 17.42 -13.97
CA ILE A 214 2.03 18.30 -13.97
C ILE A 214 3.13 17.51 -13.27
N ASP A 215 4.00 16.89 -14.07
CA ASP A 215 5.02 15.93 -13.62
C ASP A 215 6.26 16.66 -13.07
N VAL A 216 6.05 17.47 -12.03
CA VAL A 216 7.09 18.15 -11.27
C VAL A 216 7.06 17.62 -9.84
N PRO A 217 8.13 16.98 -9.36
CA PRO A 217 8.15 16.36 -8.05
C PRO A 217 8.05 17.41 -6.92
N LEU A 218 7.07 17.25 -6.05
CA LEU A 218 6.90 18.06 -4.85
C LEU A 218 7.59 17.43 -3.64
N THR A 219 7.78 16.11 -3.66
CA THR A 219 8.44 15.31 -2.61
C THR A 219 9.39 14.29 -3.22
N VAL A 220 10.16 13.60 -2.37
CA VAL A 220 10.92 12.39 -2.72
C VAL A 220 10.63 11.36 -1.65
N GLU A 221 10.09 10.22 -2.04
CA GLU A 221 9.56 9.21 -1.14
C GLU A 221 9.99 7.80 -1.52
N GLU A 222 9.78 6.86 -0.60
CA GLU A 222 10.02 5.44 -0.78
C GLU A 222 8.88 4.65 -0.13
N TYR A 223 8.48 3.54 -0.76
CA TYR A 223 7.49 2.62 -0.20
C TYR A 223 8.14 1.45 0.52
N GLY A 224 7.54 1.05 1.64
CA GLY A 224 7.95 -0.08 2.45
C GLY A 224 6.78 -0.90 2.95
N ILE A 225 7.08 -2.14 3.34
CA ILE A 225 6.12 -3.03 3.98
C ILE A 225 6.15 -2.76 5.48
N ALA A 226 4.99 -2.48 6.07
CA ALA A 226 4.87 -2.25 7.51
C ALA A 226 4.61 -3.55 8.26
N VAL A 227 5.26 -3.72 9.40
CA VAL A 227 5.01 -4.79 10.38
C VAL A 227 4.72 -4.18 11.74
N GLN A 228 4.10 -4.95 12.64
CA GLN A 228 3.86 -4.50 14.00
C GLN A 228 5.16 -4.05 14.68
N LYS A 229 5.08 -2.95 15.42
CA LYS A 229 6.23 -2.38 16.12
C LYS A 229 6.93 -3.41 17.04
N GLY A 230 8.24 -3.60 16.82
CA GLY A 230 9.04 -4.56 17.57
C GLY A 230 8.98 -6.01 17.04
N ASN A 231 8.23 -6.31 15.98
CA ASN A 231 8.22 -7.64 15.35
C ASN A 231 9.44 -7.83 14.43
N SER A 232 10.63 -7.84 15.06
CA SER A 232 11.91 -7.95 14.35
C SER A 232 12.06 -9.24 13.55
N ASP A 233 11.50 -10.35 14.03
CA ASP A 233 11.60 -11.66 13.36
C ASP A 233 10.87 -11.67 12.01
N LEU A 234 9.66 -11.12 11.95
CA LEU A 234 8.91 -11.02 10.70
C LEU A 234 9.57 -10.00 9.76
N LEU A 235 10.01 -8.85 10.30
CA LEU A 235 10.70 -7.82 9.54
C LEU A 235 11.97 -8.35 8.87
N GLU A 236 12.80 -9.10 9.60
CA GLU A 236 14.01 -9.70 9.06
C GLU A 236 13.69 -10.71 7.93
N LYS A 237 12.69 -11.56 8.12
CA LYS A 237 12.23 -12.50 7.10
C LYS A 237 11.77 -11.79 5.83
N ILE A 238 10.98 -10.71 5.96
CA ILE A 238 10.51 -9.91 4.82
C ILE A 238 11.70 -9.26 4.10
N ASN A 239 12.64 -8.65 4.84
CA ASN A 239 13.82 -8.03 4.26
C ASN A 239 14.72 -9.03 3.53
N ASN A 240 14.90 -10.23 4.08
CA ASN A 240 15.65 -11.29 3.43
C ASN A 240 14.95 -11.77 2.14
N ALA A 241 13.62 -11.93 2.17
CA ALA A 241 12.86 -12.29 0.98
C ALA A 241 12.95 -11.20 -0.10
N LEU A 242 12.81 -9.91 0.27
CA LEU A 242 13.00 -8.78 -0.65
C LEU A 242 14.39 -8.78 -1.30
N ALA A 243 15.44 -9.02 -0.50
CA ALA A 243 16.82 -9.11 -1.01
C ALA A 243 17.01 -10.28 -1.99
N GLU A 244 16.37 -11.42 -1.72
CA GLU A 244 16.38 -12.56 -2.65
C GLU A 244 15.63 -12.25 -3.95
N LEU A 245 14.43 -11.66 -3.88
CA LEU A 245 13.63 -11.28 -5.06
C LEU A 245 14.34 -10.21 -5.91
N LYS A 246 15.07 -9.31 -5.28
CA LYS A 246 15.92 -8.35 -5.98
C LYS A 246 17.10 -9.05 -6.68
N LYS A 247 17.74 -9.99 -6.02
CA LYS A 247 18.91 -10.73 -6.53
C LYS A 247 18.56 -11.69 -7.67
N ASP A 248 17.42 -12.38 -7.59
CA ASP A 248 17.00 -13.37 -8.60
C ASP A 248 16.26 -12.75 -9.78
N GLY A 249 16.03 -11.42 -9.76
CA GLY A 249 15.40 -10.67 -10.84
C GLY A 249 13.88 -10.57 -10.76
N THR A 250 13.23 -11.29 -9.85
CA THR A 250 11.76 -11.30 -9.71
C THR A 250 11.20 -9.89 -9.45
N LEU A 251 11.86 -9.10 -8.60
CA LEU A 251 11.42 -7.71 -8.34
C LEU A 251 11.47 -6.85 -9.61
N ALA A 252 12.53 -6.98 -10.42
CA ALA A 252 12.66 -6.25 -11.67
C ALA A 252 11.61 -6.69 -12.71
N GLU A 253 11.28 -7.98 -12.77
CA GLU A 253 10.21 -8.50 -13.63
C GLU A 253 8.83 -7.95 -13.22
N LEU A 254 8.56 -7.85 -11.91
CA LEU A 254 7.32 -7.26 -11.41
C LEU A 254 7.24 -5.76 -11.73
N LEU A 255 8.32 -4.99 -11.50
CA LEU A 255 8.36 -3.57 -11.87
C LEU A 255 8.08 -3.38 -13.37
N ALA A 256 8.74 -4.16 -14.23
CA ALA A 256 8.50 -4.10 -15.66
C ALA A 256 7.08 -4.49 -16.07
N LYS A 257 6.46 -5.47 -15.39
CA LYS A 257 5.08 -5.90 -15.63
C LYS A 257 4.07 -4.77 -15.40
N TYR A 258 4.33 -3.92 -14.42
CA TYR A 258 3.43 -2.83 -14.03
C TYR A 258 3.89 -1.44 -14.52
N GLU A 259 4.92 -1.40 -15.37
CA GLU A 259 5.48 -0.17 -15.96
C GLU A 259 5.94 0.85 -14.89
N LEU A 260 6.55 0.32 -13.80
CA LEU A 260 7.05 1.07 -12.63
C LEU A 260 8.58 1.27 -12.69
#